data_e7636445782ef836ce089f8a055d235c
#
_entry.id   e7636445782ef836ce089f8a055d235c
#
_cell.length_a   1.000
_cell.length_b   1.000
_cell.length_c   1.000
_cell.angle_alpha   90.00
_cell.angle_beta   90.00
_cell.angle_gamma   90.00
#
_symmetry.space_group_name_H-M   'P 1'
#
loop_
_entity.id
_entity.type
_entity.pdbx_description
1 polymer ?
#
loop_
_entity_poly.entity_id
_entity_poly.type
_entity_poly.pdbx_seq_one_letter_code
_entity_poly.pdbx_strand_id
1 'polypeptide(L)'
;MTEQRLPCSAESLARDEPMYGTASAGTSWLLLELEGGWGPSAFLQSPGCIDAGLGRAIVRRAEAAGMRIAAIRRHGRRRQQPRWRWFVARSEVGRHALFHGEVDSASDYLELDLTGGDGTESGDPVVAVCAHGRHDQCCAVRGRAATAAITARYPEITWECSHLGGDRFAATMLILPEGLCYGRVDSTDGAELVALYLAGRLDDRFLRGRTSVPPAVQAAQHFARVARGDDRIEAWQPLSVEPLDGAVRVLLASETGPVEVWLNQQMSEPLFSQCRATAAGPVRRFTLRSLR
;
A
#
# COMPACT_ATOMS: atom_id res chain seq x y z
N MET A 1 -15.15 -8.62 -34.15
CA MET A 1 -15.45 -8.84 -32.72
C MET A 1 -14.21 -8.42 -31.96
N THR A 2 -14.20 -7.28 -31.29
CA THR A 2 -13.09 -6.88 -30.41
C THR A 2 -13.09 -7.82 -29.22
N GLU A 3 -12.08 -8.65 -29.10
CA GLU A 3 -11.86 -9.53 -27.97
C GLU A 3 -11.84 -8.67 -26.68
N GLN A 4 -12.79 -8.92 -25.80
CA GLN A 4 -12.94 -8.11 -24.59
C GLN A 4 -11.79 -8.43 -23.64
N ARG A 5 -10.88 -7.47 -23.46
CA ARG A 5 -9.71 -7.61 -22.58
C ARG A 5 -10.14 -8.01 -21.16
N LEU A 6 -9.45 -8.98 -20.58
CA LEU A 6 -9.64 -9.35 -19.18
C LEU A 6 -9.37 -8.14 -18.24
N PRO A 7 -10.05 -8.06 -17.09
CA PRO A 7 -9.70 -7.11 -16.05
C PRO A 7 -8.21 -7.23 -15.67
N CYS A 8 -7.51 -6.12 -15.42
CA CYS A 8 -6.06 -6.12 -15.20
C CYS A 8 -5.61 -7.06 -14.07
N SER A 9 -6.42 -7.22 -13.01
CA SER A 9 -6.11 -8.15 -11.93
C SER A 9 -6.28 -9.63 -12.32
N ALA A 10 -7.21 -9.94 -13.20
CA ALA A 10 -7.38 -11.29 -13.71
C ALA A 10 -6.26 -11.65 -14.70
N GLU A 11 -5.85 -10.72 -15.54
CA GLU A 11 -4.72 -10.90 -16.45
C GLU A 11 -3.40 -11.10 -15.68
N SER A 12 -3.13 -10.29 -14.65
CA SER A 12 -1.96 -10.43 -13.79
C SER A 12 -1.92 -11.79 -13.07
N LEU A 13 -3.08 -12.26 -12.59
CA LEU A 13 -3.21 -13.57 -11.94
C LEU A 13 -2.97 -14.73 -12.94
N ALA A 14 -3.57 -14.64 -14.13
CA ALA A 14 -3.41 -15.67 -15.18
C ALA A 14 -1.97 -15.80 -15.68
N ARG A 15 -1.16 -14.75 -15.57
CA ARG A 15 0.28 -14.73 -15.91
C ARG A 15 1.18 -15.12 -14.73
N ASP A 16 0.62 -15.46 -13.58
CA ASP A 16 1.35 -15.68 -12.33
C ASP A 16 2.39 -14.57 -12.06
N GLU A 17 1.96 -13.31 -12.25
CA GLU A 17 2.86 -12.17 -12.13
C GLU A 17 3.36 -12.02 -10.70
N PRO A 18 4.70 -11.99 -10.46
CA PRO A 18 5.25 -11.84 -9.12
C PRO A 18 4.87 -10.48 -8.52
N MET A 19 4.49 -10.46 -7.24
CA MET A 19 4.10 -9.26 -6.52
C MET A 19 5.24 -8.62 -5.73
N TYR A 20 6.23 -9.41 -5.32
CA TYR A 20 7.36 -8.89 -4.54
C TYR A 20 8.15 -7.83 -5.33
N GLY A 21 8.66 -6.84 -4.62
CA GLY A 21 9.36 -5.72 -5.25
C GLY A 21 8.45 -4.72 -5.97
N THR A 22 7.13 -4.74 -5.71
CA THR A 22 6.16 -3.89 -6.41
C THR A 22 5.39 -2.91 -5.51
N ALA A 23 5.66 -2.88 -4.21
CA ALA A 23 5.08 -1.88 -3.34
C ALA A 23 5.59 -0.48 -3.75
N SER A 24 4.66 0.45 -3.90
CA SER A 24 5.01 1.83 -4.26
C SER A 24 5.78 2.48 -3.12
N ALA A 25 6.88 3.18 -3.43
CA ALA A 25 7.70 3.86 -2.45
C ALA A 25 6.91 4.92 -1.65
N GLY A 26 7.17 5.00 -0.36
CA GLY A 26 6.61 5.97 0.57
C GLY A 26 7.03 5.70 2.00
N THR A 27 7.83 6.60 2.57
CA THR A 27 8.28 6.53 3.97
C THR A 27 7.33 7.25 4.91
N SER A 28 6.48 8.14 4.38
CA SER A 28 5.51 8.92 5.15
C SER A 28 4.16 8.96 4.45
N TRP A 29 3.10 8.87 5.23
CA TRP A 29 1.72 8.80 4.73
C TRP A 29 0.82 9.78 5.46
N LEU A 30 -0.02 10.48 4.69
CA LEU A 30 -1.11 11.30 5.18
C LEU A 30 -2.43 10.65 4.74
N LEU A 31 -3.22 10.18 5.68
CA LEU A 31 -4.55 9.64 5.41
C LEU A 31 -5.60 10.63 5.93
N LEU A 32 -6.53 11.04 5.07
CA LEU A 32 -7.56 12.02 5.41
C LEU A 32 -8.95 11.46 5.16
N GLU A 33 -9.83 11.54 6.15
CA GLU A 33 -11.21 11.08 6.01
C GLU A 33 -11.98 12.00 5.07
N LEU A 34 -12.44 11.44 3.95
CA LEU A 34 -13.31 12.09 2.98
C LEU A 34 -14.53 11.20 2.74
N GLU A 35 -15.64 11.54 3.38
CA GLU A 35 -16.89 10.83 3.19
C GLU A 35 -17.50 11.08 1.81
N GLY A 36 -18.27 10.12 1.32
CA GLY A 36 -18.98 10.23 0.04
C GLY A 36 -18.38 9.40 -1.09
N GLY A 37 -18.80 9.69 -2.30
CA GLY A 37 -18.38 8.98 -3.52
C GLY A 37 -17.19 9.66 -4.18
N TRP A 38 -16.01 9.10 -4.07
CA TRP A 38 -14.83 9.63 -4.75
C TRP A 38 -14.94 9.57 -6.27
N GLY A 39 -14.54 10.64 -6.95
CA GLY A 39 -14.36 10.72 -8.40
C GLY A 39 -13.13 9.95 -8.89
N PRO A 40 -12.66 10.16 -10.11
CA PRO A 40 -11.45 9.51 -10.62
C PRO A 40 -10.20 9.80 -9.79
N SER A 41 -10.10 11.01 -9.21
CA SER A 41 -9.13 11.38 -8.18
C SER A 41 -9.87 11.81 -6.93
N ALA A 42 -9.56 11.22 -5.77
CA ALA A 42 -10.29 11.44 -4.53
C ALA A 42 -10.24 12.90 -4.05
N PHE A 43 -9.10 13.57 -4.19
CA PHE A 43 -8.93 14.97 -3.78
C PHE A 43 -9.21 15.99 -4.88
N LEU A 44 -8.97 15.62 -6.15
CA LEU A 44 -8.96 16.60 -7.24
C LEU A 44 -10.27 16.60 -8.05
N GLN A 45 -11.02 15.50 -8.03
CA GLN A 45 -12.17 15.29 -8.89
C GLN A 45 -13.37 14.68 -8.13
N SER A 46 -13.57 15.11 -6.88
CA SER A 46 -14.65 14.62 -6.01
C SER A 46 -15.46 15.79 -5.41
N PRO A 47 -16.19 16.56 -6.26
CA PRO A 47 -16.85 17.79 -5.81
C PRO A 47 -17.94 17.57 -4.74
N GLY A 48 -18.45 16.33 -4.59
CA GLY A 48 -19.36 15.95 -3.51
C GLY A 48 -18.66 15.59 -2.18
N CYS A 49 -17.32 15.58 -2.12
CA CYS A 49 -16.55 15.25 -0.94
C CYS A 49 -15.69 16.43 -0.45
N ILE A 50 -15.10 17.17 -1.39
CA ILE A 50 -14.18 18.25 -1.10
C ILE A 50 -14.16 19.26 -2.25
N ASP A 51 -13.98 20.56 -1.94
CA ASP A 51 -13.72 21.58 -2.95
C ASP A 51 -12.42 21.27 -3.71
N ALA A 52 -12.43 21.44 -5.03
CA ALA A 52 -11.28 21.08 -5.87
C ALA A 52 -10.05 21.98 -5.64
N GLY A 53 -10.24 23.23 -5.22
CA GLY A 53 -9.16 24.17 -4.85
C GLY A 53 -8.49 23.72 -3.55
N LEU A 54 -9.31 23.44 -2.55
CA LEU A 54 -8.86 22.90 -1.27
C LEU A 54 -8.15 21.54 -1.44
N GLY A 55 -8.73 20.64 -2.22
CA GLY A 55 -8.12 19.34 -2.51
C GLY A 55 -6.73 19.48 -3.15
N ARG A 56 -6.56 20.39 -4.11
CA ARG A 56 -5.25 20.69 -4.71
C ARG A 56 -4.25 21.26 -3.72
N ALA A 57 -4.69 22.14 -2.82
CA ALA A 57 -3.83 22.74 -1.81
C ALA A 57 -3.31 21.66 -0.83
N ILE A 58 -4.19 20.78 -0.36
CA ILE A 58 -3.85 19.67 0.52
C ILE A 58 -2.84 18.72 -0.15
N VAL A 59 -3.11 18.30 -1.40
CA VAL A 59 -2.20 17.41 -2.14
C VAL A 59 -0.82 18.03 -2.31
N ARG A 60 -0.74 19.29 -2.75
CA ARG A 60 0.54 19.99 -2.91
C ARG A 60 1.32 20.08 -1.60
N ARG A 61 0.63 20.33 -0.49
CA ARG A 61 1.26 20.40 0.83
C ARG A 61 1.85 19.05 1.25
N ALA A 62 1.10 17.97 1.07
CA ALA A 62 1.58 16.62 1.35
C ALA A 62 2.78 16.24 0.46
N GLU A 63 2.70 16.51 -0.85
CA GLU A 63 3.79 16.25 -1.80
C GLU A 63 5.04 17.08 -1.48
N ALA A 64 4.89 18.36 -1.12
CA ALA A 64 6.01 19.21 -0.69
C ALA A 64 6.70 18.69 0.58
N ALA A 65 5.95 18.02 1.46
CA ALA A 65 6.49 17.34 2.63
C ALA A 65 7.01 15.91 2.35
N GLY A 66 7.04 15.49 1.07
CA GLY A 66 7.49 14.14 0.68
C GLY A 66 6.55 13.02 1.12
N MET A 67 5.31 13.33 1.46
CA MET A 67 4.33 12.35 1.94
C MET A 67 3.48 11.79 0.80
N ARG A 68 3.11 10.55 0.92
CA ARG A 68 2.02 9.97 0.15
C ARG A 68 0.69 10.29 0.82
N ILE A 69 -0.30 10.61 -0.01
CA ILE A 69 -1.63 10.95 0.49
C ILE A 69 -2.67 9.96 0.00
N ALA A 70 -3.61 9.56 0.87
CA ALA A 70 -4.78 8.80 0.50
C ALA A 70 -6.02 9.32 1.25
N ALA A 71 -7.14 9.38 0.55
CA ALA A 71 -8.44 9.56 1.19
C ALA A 71 -8.86 8.24 1.82
N ILE A 72 -9.48 8.30 2.99
CA ILE A 72 -10.03 7.15 3.70
C ILE A 72 -11.50 7.39 4.06
N ARG A 73 -12.24 6.31 4.28
CA ARG A 73 -13.60 6.35 4.86
C ARG A 73 -13.92 5.00 5.49
N ARG A 74 -14.91 4.97 6.37
CA ARG A 74 -15.38 3.71 6.95
C ARG A 74 -16.18 2.91 5.93
N HIS A 75 -16.05 1.59 5.97
CA HIS A 75 -16.86 0.68 5.14
C HIS A 75 -18.33 0.68 5.59
N GLY A 76 -19.26 0.59 4.64
CA GLY A 76 -20.69 0.41 4.90
C GLY A 76 -21.45 1.71 5.09
N ARG A 77 -21.75 2.12 6.30
CA ARG A 77 -22.65 3.26 6.55
C ARG A 77 -21.97 4.60 6.24
N ARG A 78 -22.57 5.37 5.33
CA ARG A 78 -22.27 6.80 5.18
C ARG A 78 -22.70 7.51 6.47
N ARG A 79 -21.80 8.19 7.11
CA ARG A 79 -22.13 9.09 8.23
C ARG A 79 -22.81 10.33 7.67
N GLN A 80 -23.82 10.83 8.38
CA GLN A 80 -24.47 12.10 8.01
C GLN A 80 -23.53 13.31 8.22
N GLN A 81 -22.59 13.18 9.16
CA GLN A 81 -21.57 14.18 9.43
C GLN A 81 -20.19 13.52 9.41
N PRO A 82 -19.25 13.99 8.55
CA PRO A 82 -17.87 13.54 8.60
C PRO A 82 -17.23 13.91 9.93
N ARG A 83 -16.28 13.08 10.39
CA ARG A 83 -15.48 13.41 11.59
C ARG A 83 -14.17 14.08 11.25
N TRP A 84 -13.83 14.18 9.98
CA TRP A 84 -12.60 14.75 9.48
C TRP A 84 -11.35 14.18 10.19
N ARG A 85 -11.32 12.87 10.34
CA ARG A 85 -10.18 12.16 10.92
C ARG A 85 -8.98 12.24 10.02
N TRP A 86 -7.83 12.28 10.64
CA TRP A 86 -6.57 12.20 9.93
C TRP A 86 -5.62 11.22 10.61
N PHE A 87 -4.70 10.67 9.81
CA PHE A 87 -3.57 9.90 10.28
C PHE A 87 -2.31 10.37 9.57
N VAL A 88 -1.23 10.51 10.35
CA VAL A 88 0.12 10.73 9.87
C VAL A 88 0.93 9.52 10.27
N ALA A 89 1.48 8.79 9.29
CA ALA A 89 2.32 7.64 9.55
C ALA A 89 3.74 7.88 9.04
N ARG A 90 4.70 7.46 9.83
CA ARG A 90 6.10 7.29 9.46
C ARG A 90 6.39 5.81 9.38
N SER A 91 6.89 5.34 8.24
CA SER A 91 7.07 3.92 7.94
C SER A 91 8.54 3.53 7.79
N GLU A 92 9.46 4.36 8.29
CA GLU A 92 10.89 4.05 8.25
C GLU A 92 11.19 2.77 9.03
N VAL A 93 12.06 1.95 8.47
CA VAL A 93 12.47 0.70 9.11
C VAL A 93 13.10 0.99 10.47
N GLY A 94 12.57 0.36 11.52
CA GLY A 94 13.04 0.57 12.90
C GLY A 94 12.62 1.89 13.57
N ARG A 95 11.86 2.75 12.86
CA ARG A 95 11.37 4.04 13.37
C ARG A 95 9.95 4.34 12.90
N HIS A 96 9.09 3.36 12.90
CA HIS A 96 7.71 3.56 12.51
C HIS A 96 6.88 4.17 13.65
N ALA A 97 5.96 5.06 13.30
CA ALA A 97 5.02 5.68 14.21
C ALA A 97 3.74 6.06 13.48
N LEU A 98 2.63 6.06 14.19
CA LEU A 98 1.32 6.46 13.67
C LEU A 98 0.68 7.46 14.62
N PHE A 99 0.30 8.62 14.10
CA PHE A 99 -0.40 9.67 14.83
C PHE A 99 -1.78 9.86 14.24
N HIS A 100 -2.76 10.21 15.06
CA HIS A 100 -4.12 10.48 14.61
C HIS A 100 -4.78 11.62 15.38
N GLY A 101 -5.79 12.19 14.77
CA GLY A 101 -6.65 13.20 15.36
C GLY A 101 -7.90 13.44 14.53
N GLU A 102 -8.70 14.40 14.97
CA GLU A 102 -9.90 14.88 14.29
C GLU A 102 -9.79 16.40 14.15
N VAL A 103 -10.37 16.96 13.09
CA VAL A 103 -10.52 18.40 12.88
C VAL A 103 -12.00 18.72 12.62
N ASP A 104 -12.37 20.00 12.70
CA ASP A 104 -13.77 20.42 12.58
C ASP A 104 -14.25 20.45 11.12
N SER A 105 -13.34 20.67 10.18
CA SER A 105 -13.65 20.81 8.75
C SER A 105 -12.51 20.32 7.86
N ALA A 106 -12.82 20.10 6.56
CA ALA A 106 -11.81 19.75 5.56
C ALA A 106 -10.75 20.84 5.35
N SER A 107 -11.08 22.12 5.58
CA SER A 107 -10.11 23.22 5.46
C SER A 107 -8.99 23.14 6.51
N ASP A 108 -9.29 22.60 7.68
CA ASP A 108 -8.34 22.52 8.78
C ASP A 108 -7.23 21.48 8.51
N TYR A 109 -7.42 20.61 7.52
CA TYR A 109 -6.34 19.73 7.03
C TYR A 109 -5.13 20.52 6.48
N LEU A 110 -5.30 21.78 6.12
CA LEU A 110 -4.18 22.63 5.70
C LEU A 110 -3.30 23.09 6.87
N GLU A 111 -3.83 23.08 8.09
CA GLU A 111 -3.11 23.56 9.28
C GLU A 111 -2.44 22.42 10.07
N LEU A 112 -2.71 21.15 9.72
CA LEU A 112 -2.14 19.98 10.42
C LEU A 112 -0.62 20.04 10.49
N ASP A 113 -0.05 19.72 11.63
CA ASP A 113 1.37 19.39 11.70
C ASP A 113 1.62 18.02 11.04
N LEU A 114 2.24 18.04 9.86
CA LEU A 114 2.57 16.83 9.08
C LEU A 114 3.67 15.97 9.72
N THR A 115 4.23 16.41 10.85
CA THR A 115 5.09 15.55 11.68
C THR A 115 4.30 14.67 12.65
N GLY A 116 3.01 14.96 12.83
CA GLY A 116 2.12 14.26 13.75
C GLY A 116 2.06 14.90 15.15
N GLY A 117 2.73 16.06 15.36
CA GLY A 117 2.81 16.72 16.67
C GLY A 117 1.48 17.21 17.23
N ASP A 118 0.47 17.46 16.37
CA ASP A 118 -0.89 17.84 16.79
C ASP A 118 -1.76 16.65 17.20
N GLY A 119 -1.27 15.43 17.02
CA GLY A 119 -2.04 14.21 17.23
C GLY A 119 -1.64 13.40 18.44
N THR A 120 -2.45 12.37 18.67
CA THR A 120 -2.14 11.32 19.64
C THR A 120 -1.45 10.16 18.92
N GLU A 121 -0.36 9.65 19.49
CA GLU A 121 0.28 8.44 18.99
C GLU A 121 -0.66 7.24 19.14
N SER A 122 -0.84 6.48 18.06
CA SER A 122 -1.75 5.33 18.04
C SER A 122 -1.00 4.06 18.40
N GLY A 123 -1.53 3.29 19.35
CA GLY A 123 -1.11 1.91 19.59
C GLY A 123 -1.73 0.90 18.61
N ASP A 124 -2.79 1.32 17.90
CA ASP A 124 -3.49 0.48 16.93
C ASP A 124 -3.04 0.82 15.50
N PRO A 125 -2.93 -0.16 14.60
CA PRO A 125 -2.58 0.06 13.21
C PRO A 125 -3.74 0.65 12.41
N VAL A 126 -3.44 1.15 11.21
CA VAL A 126 -4.44 1.43 10.17
C VAL A 126 -4.31 0.39 9.06
N VAL A 127 -5.40 -0.34 8.80
CA VAL A 127 -5.54 -1.27 7.68
C VAL A 127 -6.35 -0.57 6.59
N ALA A 128 -5.68 -0.06 5.58
CA ALA A 128 -6.27 0.68 4.47
C ALA A 128 -6.38 -0.21 3.21
N VAL A 129 -7.62 -0.49 2.79
CA VAL A 129 -7.89 -1.33 1.60
C VAL A 129 -8.40 -0.46 0.46
N CYS A 130 -7.74 -0.55 -0.70
CA CYS A 130 -8.14 0.23 -1.88
C CYS A 130 -9.50 -0.24 -2.41
N ALA A 131 -10.51 0.65 -2.30
CA ALA A 131 -11.87 0.44 -2.81
C ALA A 131 -12.29 1.52 -3.83
N HIS A 132 -11.33 2.17 -4.51
CA HIS A 132 -11.51 3.33 -5.37
C HIS A 132 -12.02 2.95 -6.77
N GLY A 133 -13.31 2.64 -6.85
CA GLY A 133 -13.93 2.10 -8.06
C GLY A 133 -13.96 3.04 -9.27
N ARG A 134 -14.01 4.35 -9.09
CA ARG A 134 -13.91 5.30 -10.21
C ARG A 134 -12.49 5.47 -10.73
N HIS A 135 -11.49 5.05 -9.97
CA HIS A 135 -10.11 4.95 -10.42
C HIS A 135 -9.89 3.67 -11.22
N ASP A 136 -10.22 2.50 -10.65
CA ASP A 136 -10.12 1.21 -11.34
C ASP A 136 -11.22 0.23 -10.90
N GLN A 137 -11.78 -0.52 -11.87
CA GLN A 137 -12.87 -1.47 -11.64
C GLN A 137 -12.45 -2.63 -10.73
N CYS A 138 -11.21 -3.12 -10.84
CA CYS A 138 -10.72 -4.21 -9.99
C CYS A 138 -10.71 -3.81 -8.52
N CYS A 139 -10.31 -2.57 -8.20
CA CYS A 139 -10.37 -2.02 -6.85
C CYS A 139 -11.81 -1.90 -6.33
N ALA A 140 -12.79 -1.59 -7.20
CA ALA A 140 -14.19 -1.53 -6.81
C ALA A 140 -14.73 -2.90 -6.38
N VAL A 141 -14.47 -3.93 -7.19
CA VAL A 141 -15.06 -5.26 -6.99
C VAL A 141 -14.34 -6.00 -5.87
N ARG A 142 -13.02 -6.17 -6.01
CA ARG A 142 -12.22 -6.96 -5.07
C ARG A 142 -11.98 -6.23 -3.76
N GLY A 143 -11.69 -4.93 -3.81
CA GLY A 143 -11.42 -4.12 -2.62
C GLY A 143 -12.58 -4.03 -1.67
N ARG A 144 -13.81 -3.82 -2.16
CA ARG A 144 -14.99 -3.77 -1.28
C ARG A 144 -15.27 -5.11 -0.60
N ALA A 145 -15.13 -6.22 -1.33
CA ALA A 145 -15.32 -7.56 -0.75
C ALA A 145 -14.29 -7.84 0.35
N ALA A 146 -13.01 -7.57 0.09
CA ALA A 146 -11.94 -7.71 1.08
C ALA A 146 -12.17 -6.79 2.29
N THR A 147 -12.51 -5.50 2.06
CA THR A 147 -12.77 -4.55 3.16
C THR A 147 -13.94 -5.01 4.03
N ALA A 148 -15.04 -5.50 3.43
CA ALA A 148 -16.18 -5.99 4.18
C ALA A 148 -15.81 -7.14 5.12
N ALA A 149 -15.05 -8.12 4.61
CA ALA A 149 -14.61 -9.27 5.40
C ALA A 149 -13.65 -8.87 6.54
N ILE A 150 -12.69 -7.97 6.27
CA ILE A 150 -11.76 -7.49 7.29
C ILE A 150 -12.50 -6.65 8.33
N THR A 151 -13.41 -5.76 7.92
CA THR A 151 -14.21 -4.91 8.82
C THR A 151 -15.09 -5.74 9.76
N ALA A 152 -15.60 -6.87 9.32
CA ALA A 152 -16.41 -7.76 10.16
C ALA A 152 -15.66 -8.24 11.40
N ARG A 153 -14.33 -8.41 11.32
CA ARG A 153 -13.48 -8.87 12.43
C ARG A 153 -12.70 -7.73 13.10
N TYR A 154 -12.32 -6.70 12.35
CA TYR A 154 -11.46 -5.60 12.80
C TYR A 154 -12.06 -4.23 12.41
N PRO A 155 -13.26 -3.87 12.89
CA PRO A 155 -13.98 -2.66 12.45
C PRO A 155 -13.26 -1.36 12.77
N GLU A 156 -12.53 -1.30 13.90
CA GLU A 156 -11.93 -0.04 14.39
C GLU A 156 -10.67 0.35 13.62
N ILE A 157 -9.92 -0.62 13.13
CA ILE A 157 -8.65 -0.36 12.43
C ILE A 157 -8.78 -0.40 10.91
N THR A 158 -9.94 -0.84 10.36
CA THR A 158 -10.14 -1.05 8.91
C THR A 158 -10.79 0.15 8.24
N TRP A 159 -10.22 0.52 7.09
CA TRP A 159 -10.65 1.65 6.27
C TRP A 159 -10.68 1.29 4.79
N GLU A 160 -11.73 1.73 4.08
CA GLU A 160 -11.62 1.90 2.63
C GLU A 160 -10.68 3.06 2.34
N CYS A 161 -9.80 2.91 1.34
CA CYS A 161 -8.95 4.02 0.93
C CYS A 161 -9.01 4.28 -0.58
N SER A 162 -8.55 5.46 -0.97
CA SER A 162 -8.33 5.81 -2.35
C SER A 162 -7.14 5.03 -2.93
N HIS A 163 -6.78 5.29 -4.18
CA HIS A 163 -5.78 4.53 -4.91
C HIS A 163 -4.40 4.48 -4.21
N LEU A 164 -3.89 3.26 -4.02
CA LEU A 164 -2.58 2.96 -3.40
C LEU A 164 -1.49 2.62 -4.42
N GLY A 165 -1.86 2.37 -5.67
CA GLY A 165 -0.99 1.81 -6.70
C GLY A 165 -1.04 0.28 -6.78
N GLY A 166 -0.88 -0.22 -8.02
CA GLY A 166 -0.86 -1.65 -8.31
C GLY A 166 -2.24 -2.26 -8.52
N ASP A 167 -3.12 -1.60 -9.28
CA ASP A 167 -4.49 -2.04 -9.58
C ASP A 167 -4.55 -3.46 -10.14
N ARG A 168 -3.52 -3.87 -10.91
CA ARG A 168 -3.40 -5.24 -11.42
C ARG A 168 -3.19 -6.31 -10.33
N PHE A 169 -2.92 -5.88 -9.10
CA PHE A 169 -2.83 -6.73 -7.91
C PHE A 169 -3.99 -6.51 -6.94
N ALA A 170 -5.13 -5.98 -7.44
CA ALA A 170 -6.31 -5.77 -6.59
C ALA A 170 -6.84 -7.10 -5.98
N ALA A 171 -7.34 -7.09 -4.72
CA ALA A 171 -7.36 -5.91 -3.87
C ALA A 171 -5.98 -5.63 -3.29
N THR A 172 -5.65 -4.33 -3.22
CA THR A 172 -4.42 -3.88 -2.56
C THR A 172 -4.76 -3.37 -1.16
N MET A 173 -3.93 -3.73 -0.19
CA MET A 173 -4.06 -3.34 1.21
C MET A 173 -2.72 -2.77 1.71
N LEU A 174 -2.79 -1.72 2.49
CA LEU A 174 -1.65 -1.11 3.17
C LEU A 174 -1.90 -1.17 4.67
N ILE A 175 -0.92 -1.67 5.42
CA ILE A 175 -0.94 -1.66 6.89
C ILE A 175 0.13 -0.67 7.38
N LEU A 176 -0.32 0.30 8.16
CA LEU A 176 0.50 1.33 8.80
C LEU A 176 0.52 1.10 10.32
N PRO A 177 1.63 1.44 11.01
CA PRO A 177 2.73 2.31 10.55
C PRO A 177 3.82 1.64 9.73
N GLU A 178 4.00 0.32 9.70
CA GLU A 178 5.16 -0.33 9.06
C GLU A 178 5.21 -0.17 7.53
N GLY A 179 4.11 0.25 6.91
CA GLY A 179 4.04 0.43 5.46
C GLY A 179 4.05 -0.89 4.69
N LEU A 180 3.45 -1.95 5.26
CA LEU A 180 3.33 -3.24 4.60
C LEU A 180 2.25 -3.19 3.52
N CYS A 181 2.64 -3.39 2.27
CA CYS A 181 1.74 -3.35 1.13
C CYS A 181 1.46 -4.76 0.62
N TYR A 182 0.18 -5.15 0.61
CA TYR A 182 -0.31 -6.43 0.14
C TYR A 182 -1.04 -6.30 -1.19
N GLY A 183 -1.12 -7.38 -1.94
CA GLY A 183 -1.92 -7.48 -3.16
C GLY A 183 -2.67 -8.81 -3.20
N ARG A 184 -3.63 -8.92 -4.12
CA ARG A 184 -4.50 -10.10 -4.29
C ARG A 184 -5.26 -10.49 -3.01
N VAL A 185 -5.44 -9.54 -2.11
CA VAL A 185 -6.21 -9.73 -0.87
C VAL A 185 -7.67 -9.97 -1.25
N ASP A 186 -8.26 -11.00 -0.70
CA ASP A 186 -9.68 -11.29 -0.93
C ASP A 186 -10.49 -11.37 0.38
N SER A 187 -11.76 -11.77 0.26
CA SER A 187 -12.63 -11.89 1.41
C SER A 187 -12.31 -13.09 2.31
N THR A 188 -11.51 -14.04 1.83
CA THR A 188 -11.12 -15.23 2.58
C THR A 188 -9.87 -14.96 3.41
N ASP A 189 -8.85 -14.40 2.77
CA ASP A 189 -7.52 -14.25 3.38
C ASP A 189 -7.34 -12.94 4.16
N GLY A 190 -8.10 -11.88 3.81
CA GLY A 190 -7.88 -10.53 4.34
C GLY A 190 -7.85 -10.43 5.86
N ALA A 191 -8.78 -11.07 6.55
CA ALA A 191 -8.84 -11.03 8.02
C ALA A 191 -7.69 -11.82 8.67
N GLU A 192 -7.24 -12.90 8.04
CA GLU A 192 -6.10 -13.69 8.53
C GLU A 192 -4.77 -12.95 8.33
N LEU A 193 -4.61 -12.21 7.23
CA LEU A 193 -3.45 -11.35 7.03
C LEU A 193 -3.33 -10.29 8.13
N VAL A 194 -4.46 -9.71 8.56
CA VAL A 194 -4.48 -8.78 9.68
C VAL A 194 -4.18 -9.49 11.01
N ALA A 195 -4.68 -10.71 11.22
CA ALA A 195 -4.37 -11.50 12.41
C ALA A 195 -2.86 -11.83 12.50
N LEU A 196 -2.24 -12.22 11.39
CA LEU A 196 -0.78 -12.45 11.33
C LEU A 196 -0.01 -11.17 11.65
N TYR A 197 -0.41 -10.04 11.05
CA TYR A 197 0.21 -8.74 11.34
C TYR A 197 0.16 -8.40 12.84
N LEU A 198 -0.99 -8.53 13.47
CA LEU A 198 -1.16 -8.27 14.91
C LEU A 198 -0.33 -9.23 15.79
N ALA A 199 0.04 -10.40 15.26
CA ALA A 199 0.96 -11.35 15.89
C ALA A 199 2.45 -11.08 15.54
N GLY A 200 2.78 -9.97 14.90
CA GLY A 200 4.13 -9.62 14.48
C GLY A 200 4.66 -10.40 13.29
N ARG A 201 3.77 -11.03 12.52
CA ARG A 201 4.08 -11.90 11.38
C ARG A 201 3.42 -11.42 10.09
N LEU A 202 3.84 -11.95 8.96
CA LEU A 202 3.26 -11.66 7.67
C LEU A 202 3.13 -12.93 6.80
N ASP A 203 2.26 -12.88 5.80
CA ASP A 203 2.19 -13.89 4.75
C ASP A 203 2.84 -13.35 3.47
N ASP A 204 3.99 -13.87 3.14
CA ASP A 204 4.80 -13.43 2.02
C ASP A 204 4.16 -13.73 0.64
N ARG A 205 3.18 -14.64 0.57
CA ARG A 205 2.43 -14.93 -0.66
C ARG A 205 1.62 -13.74 -1.16
N PHE A 206 1.17 -12.88 -0.24
CA PHE A 206 0.36 -11.70 -0.53
C PHE A 206 1.18 -10.41 -0.44
N LEU A 207 2.39 -10.46 0.14
CA LEU A 207 3.20 -9.26 0.37
C LEU A 207 3.83 -8.77 -0.94
N ARG A 208 3.56 -7.51 -1.27
CA ARG A 208 4.23 -6.79 -2.35
C ARG A 208 5.56 -6.18 -1.90
N GLY A 209 5.64 -5.83 -0.64
CA GLY A 209 6.82 -5.28 0.04
C GLY A 209 6.47 -4.22 1.06
N ARG A 210 7.50 -3.72 1.76
CA ARG A 210 7.43 -2.57 2.66
C ARG A 210 7.66 -1.30 1.84
N THR A 211 6.77 -0.31 1.96
CA THR A 211 6.83 0.92 1.14
C THR A 211 8.05 1.79 1.41
N SER A 212 8.66 1.65 2.58
CA SER A 212 9.83 2.44 3.00
C SER A 212 11.17 1.95 2.44
N VAL A 213 11.20 0.82 1.74
CA VAL A 213 12.44 0.29 1.16
C VAL A 213 12.36 0.17 -0.37
N PRO A 214 13.50 0.26 -1.08
CA PRO A 214 13.54 0.15 -2.53
C PRO A 214 13.02 -1.20 -3.05
N PRO A 215 12.50 -1.27 -4.29
CA PRO A 215 11.98 -2.50 -4.88
C PRO A 215 12.94 -3.70 -4.85
N ALA A 216 14.25 -3.47 -5.04
CA ALA A 216 15.25 -4.54 -4.94
C ALA A 216 15.34 -5.11 -3.52
N VAL A 217 15.23 -4.27 -2.48
CA VAL A 217 15.21 -4.72 -1.08
C VAL A 217 13.93 -5.50 -0.79
N GLN A 218 12.77 -5.03 -1.26
CA GLN A 218 11.51 -5.76 -1.12
C GLN A 218 11.61 -7.17 -1.72
N ALA A 219 12.21 -7.30 -2.91
CA ALA A 219 12.45 -8.59 -3.56
C ALA A 219 13.48 -9.46 -2.80
N ALA A 220 14.56 -8.87 -2.30
CA ALA A 220 15.55 -9.59 -1.51
C ALA A 220 14.96 -10.13 -0.20
N GLN A 221 14.13 -9.33 0.48
CA GLN A 221 13.40 -9.75 1.68
C GLN A 221 12.45 -10.92 1.39
N HIS A 222 11.75 -10.90 0.23
CA HIS A 222 10.92 -12.02 -0.21
C HIS A 222 11.76 -13.31 -0.34
N PHE A 223 12.84 -13.28 -1.10
CA PHE A 223 13.67 -14.45 -1.31
C PHE A 223 14.31 -14.98 -0.02
N ALA A 224 14.69 -14.08 0.89
CA ALA A 224 15.23 -14.47 2.18
C ALA A 224 14.17 -15.17 3.05
N ARG A 225 12.93 -14.65 3.11
CA ARG A 225 11.80 -15.28 3.82
C ARG A 225 11.50 -16.66 3.28
N VAL A 226 11.37 -16.79 1.96
CA VAL A 226 11.08 -18.09 1.31
C VAL A 226 12.19 -19.10 1.61
N ALA A 227 13.45 -18.68 1.54
CA ALA A 227 14.59 -19.58 1.74
C ALA A 227 14.79 -19.99 3.21
N ARG A 228 14.42 -19.15 4.17
CA ARG A 228 14.70 -19.36 5.60
C ARG A 228 13.46 -19.61 6.45
N GLY A 229 12.27 -19.38 5.93
CA GLY A 229 11.00 -19.56 6.65
C GLY A 229 10.73 -18.55 7.78
N ASP A 230 11.45 -17.43 7.82
CA ASP A 230 11.28 -16.40 8.84
C ASP A 230 10.34 -15.29 8.33
N ASP A 231 9.09 -15.33 8.79
CA ASP A 231 8.00 -14.46 8.39
C ASP A 231 7.71 -13.31 9.39
N ARG A 232 8.60 -13.06 10.35
CA ARG A 232 8.47 -11.93 11.28
C ARG A 232 8.57 -10.61 10.52
N ILE A 233 7.75 -9.64 10.92
CA ILE A 233 7.70 -8.30 10.29
C ILE A 233 9.06 -7.61 10.36
N GLU A 234 9.75 -7.73 11.48
CA GLU A 234 11.03 -7.07 11.73
C GLU A 234 12.26 -7.89 11.27
N ALA A 235 12.06 -9.07 10.69
CA ALA A 235 13.15 -9.82 10.09
C ALA A 235 13.65 -9.17 8.78
N TRP A 236 14.87 -9.51 8.40
CA TRP A 236 15.46 -9.15 7.11
C TRP A 236 15.65 -7.65 6.90
N GLN A 237 16.09 -6.94 7.93
CA GLN A 237 16.38 -5.50 7.88
C GLN A 237 17.49 -5.22 6.86
N PRO A 238 17.34 -4.22 5.96
CA PRO A 238 18.39 -3.91 4.99
C PRO A 238 19.59 -3.26 5.66
N LEU A 239 20.78 -3.79 5.37
CA LEU A 239 22.07 -3.25 5.81
C LEU A 239 22.72 -2.43 4.69
N SER A 240 22.68 -2.94 3.44
CA SER A 240 23.20 -2.21 2.29
C SER A 240 22.55 -2.68 0.98
N VAL A 241 22.56 -1.80 -0.01
CA VAL A 241 22.10 -2.06 -1.38
C VAL A 241 23.13 -1.54 -2.36
N GLU A 242 23.62 -2.40 -3.22
CA GLU A 242 24.63 -2.08 -4.22
C GLU A 242 24.07 -2.40 -5.62
N PRO A 243 23.72 -1.38 -6.43
CA PRO A 243 23.33 -1.59 -7.81
C PRO A 243 24.57 -1.93 -8.65
N LEU A 244 24.41 -2.91 -9.54
CA LEU A 244 25.43 -3.37 -10.48
C LEU A 244 24.82 -3.43 -11.88
N ASP A 245 25.65 -3.63 -12.90
CA ASP A 245 25.12 -3.75 -14.26
C ASP A 245 24.23 -5.00 -14.39
N GLY A 246 22.94 -4.78 -14.65
CA GLY A 246 21.92 -5.83 -14.75
C GLY A 246 21.62 -6.62 -13.46
N ALA A 247 22.23 -6.26 -12.32
CA ALA A 247 22.09 -6.96 -11.06
C ALA A 247 21.98 -5.99 -9.86
N VAL A 248 21.55 -6.51 -8.72
CA VAL A 248 21.58 -5.78 -7.44
C VAL A 248 22.02 -6.74 -6.36
N ARG A 249 22.99 -6.31 -5.56
CA ARG A 249 23.41 -6.98 -4.33
C ARG A 249 22.73 -6.32 -3.14
N VAL A 250 22.05 -7.10 -2.31
CA VAL A 250 21.39 -6.63 -1.08
C VAL A 250 21.92 -7.42 0.09
N LEU A 251 22.36 -6.72 1.13
CA LEU A 251 22.76 -7.32 2.40
C LEU A 251 21.64 -7.10 3.41
N LEU A 252 21.15 -8.18 4.00
CA LEU A 252 20.07 -8.19 4.98
C LEU A 252 20.58 -8.70 6.33
N ALA A 253 20.11 -8.11 7.42
CA ALA A 253 20.37 -8.61 8.78
C ALA A 253 19.51 -9.85 9.05
N SER A 254 20.08 -10.85 9.73
CA SER A 254 19.35 -11.97 10.33
C SER A 254 19.92 -12.29 11.71
N GLU A 255 19.24 -13.14 12.48
CA GLU A 255 19.70 -13.58 13.80
C GLU A 255 21.02 -14.34 13.77
N THR A 256 21.31 -15.02 12.66
CA THR A 256 22.52 -15.82 12.48
C THR A 256 23.64 -15.07 11.78
N GLY A 257 23.46 -13.80 11.51
CA GLY A 257 24.42 -12.95 10.81
C GLY A 257 23.88 -12.41 9.48
N PRO A 258 24.64 -11.57 8.78
CA PRO A 258 24.21 -10.97 7.53
C PRO A 258 23.99 -12.01 6.43
N VAL A 259 22.91 -11.84 5.67
CA VAL A 259 22.57 -12.66 4.50
C VAL A 259 22.71 -11.81 3.24
N GLU A 260 23.49 -12.31 2.30
CA GLU A 260 23.72 -11.68 1.02
C GLU A 260 22.78 -12.24 -0.05
N VAL A 261 21.99 -11.35 -0.65
CA VAL A 261 21.04 -11.71 -1.72
C VAL A 261 21.46 -11.02 -3.02
N TRP A 262 21.71 -11.82 -4.04
CA TRP A 262 22.00 -11.34 -5.39
C TRP A 262 20.77 -11.50 -6.27
N LEU A 263 20.34 -10.42 -6.90
CA LEU A 263 19.19 -10.35 -7.76
C LEU A 263 19.60 -9.98 -9.19
N ASN A 264 19.01 -10.65 -10.19
CA ASN A 264 18.98 -10.10 -11.53
C ASN A 264 17.81 -9.12 -11.65
N GLN A 265 18.04 -7.98 -12.29
CA GLN A 265 17.02 -6.98 -12.58
C GLN A 265 16.75 -6.98 -14.08
N GLN A 266 15.50 -7.13 -14.48
CA GLN A 266 15.07 -7.14 -15.85
C GLN A 266 13.73 -6.45 -16.04
N MET A 267 13.40 -6.09 -17.28
CA MET A 267 12.08 -5.59 -17.64
C MET A 267 11.23 -6.75 -18.17
N SER A 268 9.94 -6.74 -17.81
CA SER A 268 8.98 -7.73 -18.31
C SER A 268 8.61 -7.45 -19.78
N GLU A 269 7.94 -8.41 -20.40
CA GLU A 269 7.10 -8.12 -21.56
C GLU A 269 6.06 -7.04 -21.19
N PRO A 270 5.62 -6.22 -22.14
CA PRO A 270 4.62 -5.19 -21.90
C PRO A 270 3.32 -5.78 -21.31
N LEU A 271 2.78 -5.12 -20.29
CA LEU A 271 1.53 -5.48 -19.65
C LEU A 271 0.69 -4.25 -19.29
N PHE A 272 -0.58 -4.46 -19.08
CA PHE A 272 -1.49 -3.39 -18.65
C PHE A 272 -1.50 -3.30 -17.13
N SER A 273 -1.13 -2.14 -16.58
CA SER A 273 -1.10 -1.90 -15.12
C SER A 273 -2.47 -1.55 -14.53
N GLN A 274 -3.44 -1.16 -15.36
CA GLN A 274 -4.78 -0.72 -14.97
C GLN A 274 -5.82 -1.15 -16.00
N CYS A 275 -7.08 -1.30 -15.59
CA CYS A 275 -8.18 -1.62 -16.51
C CYS A 275 -8.39 -0.55 -17.59
N ARG A 276 -8.13 0.71 -17.28
CA ARG A 276 -8.28 1.85 -18.21
C ARG A 276 -7.01 2.20 -18.98
N ALA A 277 -5.92 1.48 -18.78
CA ALA A 277 -4.69 1.74 -19.52
C ALA A 277 -4.92 1.53 -21.03
N THR A 278 -4.51 2.50 -21.83
CA THR A 278 -4.60 2.48 -23.30
C THR A 278 -3.38 1.87 -23.96
N ALA A 279 -2.26 1.79 -23.21
CA ALA A 279 -1.01 1.18 -23.69
C ALA A 279 -0.47 0.22 -22.63
N ALA A 280 0.08 -0.89 -23.08
CA ALA A 280 0.88 -1.79 -22.26
C ALA A 280 2.30 -1.23 -22.13
N GLY A 281 2.93 -1.44 -21.00
CA GLY A 281 4.31 -1.05 -20.73
C GLY A 281 5.07 -2.12 -19.95
N PRO A 282 6.40 -2.20 -20.12
CA PRO A 282 7.21 -3.12 -19.34
C PRO A 282 7.30 -2.68 -17.89
N VAL A 283 7.39 -3.63 -16.98
CA VAL A 283 7.58 -3.38 -15.55
C VAL A 283 8.86 -4.06 -15.07
N ARG A 284 9.47 -3.47 -14.04
CA ARG A 284 10.67 -4.04 -13.43
C ARG A 284 10.33 -5.34 -12.73
N ARG A 285 11.19 -6.34 -12.92
CA ARG A 285 11.13 -7.65 -12.24
C ARG A 285 12.49 -8.01 -11.67
N PHE A 286 12.46 -8.78 -10.60
CA PHE A 286 13.66 -9.34 -9.97
C PHE A 286 13.58 -10.86 -9.97
N THR A 287 14.71 -11.53 -10.18
CA THR A 287 14.86 -12.96 -9.99
C THR A 287 16.06 -13.24 -9.09
N LEU A 288 15.95 -14.26 -8.25
CA LEU A 288 17.07 -14.65 -7.40
C LEU A 288 18.21 -15.22 -8.25
N ARG A 289 19.41 -14.68 -8.06
CA ARG A 289 20.65 -15.22 -8.62
C ARG A 289 21.37 -16.11 -7.63
N SER A 290 21.53 -15.65 -6.38
CA SER A 290 22.07 -16.44 -5.27
C SER A 290 21.69 -15.84 -3.93
N LEU A 291 21.69 -16.67 -2.88
CA LEU A 291 21.49 -16.30 -1.48
C LEU A 291 22.54 -17.04 -0.64
N ARG A 292 23.29 -16.32 0.18
CA ARG A 292 24.39 -16.85 0.98
C ARG A 292 24.33 -16.36 2.42
#